data_48a81921d7e83d5784d5504999916874
#
_entry.id   48a81921d7e83d5784d5504999916874
#
_cell.length_a   1.000
_cell.length_b   1.000
_cell.length_c   1.000
_cell.angle_alpha   90.00
_cell.angle_beta   90.00
_cell.angle_gamma   90.00
#
_symmetry.space_group_name_H-M   'P 1'
#
loop_
_entity.id
_entity.type
_entity.pdbx_description
1 polymer ?
#
loop_
_entity_poly.entity_id
_entity_poly.type
_entity_poly.pdbx_seq_one_letter_code
_entity_poly.pdbx_strand_id
1 'polypeptide(L)'
;MITVYAIFDKPTKEIYVGLTNDLDRRMNEHKRGQSKYTKKYTDINLFYAEESANYKEARVREKYLKSGIGKEFLKIKLHQVDLSTEM
;
A
#
# COMPACT_ATOMS: atom_id res chain seq x y z
N MET A 1 -10.86 6.45 12.30
CA MET A 1 -10.97 5.83 10.98
C MET A 1 -9.78 4.94 10.72
N ILE A 2 -9.95 3.96 9.87
CA ILE A 2 -8.87 3.04 9.53
C ILE A 2 -8.47 3.30 8.07
N THR A 3 -7.17 3.40 7.84
CA THR A 3 -6.64 3.61 6.48
C THR A 3 -6.24 2.27 5.88
N VAL A 4 -6.78 1.97 4.69
CA VAL A 4 -6.30 0.87 3.86
C VAL A 4 -5.35 1.50 2.85
N TYR A 5 -4.14 0.96 2.73
CA TYR A 5 -3.09 1.59 1.94
C TYR A 5 -2.36 0.57 1.09
N ALA A 6 -1.71 1.06 0.04
CA ALA A 6 -0.84 0.24 -0.79
C ALA A 6 0.49 0.94 -0.97
N ILE A 7 1.56 0.19 -0.77
CA ILE A 7 2.92 0.65 -0.99
C ILE A 7 3.57 -0.22 -2.05
N PHE A 8 4.62 0.30 -2.69
CA PHE A 8 5.40 -0.49 -3.64
C PHE A 8 6.88 -0.27 -3.40
N ASP A 9 7.65 -1.30 -3.72
CA ASP A 9 9.10 -1.24 -3.73
C ASP A 9 9.54 -0.84 -5.12
N LYS A 10 10.18 0.30 -5.26
CA LYS A 10 10.51 0.86 -6.57
C LYS A 10 11.36 -0.06 -7.44
N PRO A 11 12.41 -0.71 -6.92
CA PRO A 11 13.23 -1.61 -7.76
C PRO A 11 12.48 -2.82 -8.28
N THR A 12 11.64 -3.46 -7.47
CA THR A 12 10.98 -4.72 -7.83
C THR A 12 9.56 -4.53 -8.35
N LYS A 13 8.95 -3.36 -8.08
CA LYS A 13 7.55 -3.08 -8.37
C LYS A 13 6.58 -3.97 -7.60
N GLU A 14 7.04 -4.69 -6.59
CA GLU A 14 6.18 -5.48 -5.73
C GLU A 14 5.28 -4.57 -4.90
N ILE A 15 4.01 -4.97 -4.76
CA ILE A 15 2.99 -4.20 -4.06
C ILE A 15 2.61 -4.91 -2.77
N TYR A 16 2.49 -4.14 -1.69
CA TYR A 16 1.97 -4.63 -0.41
C TYR A 16 0.75 -3.80 -0.04
N VAL A 17 -0.31 -4.47 0.38
CA VAL A 17 -1.55 -3.84 0.84
C VAL A 17 -1.71 -4.12 2.34
N GLY A 18 -2.00 -3.08 3.12
CA GLY A 18 -2.20 -3.21 4.55
C GLY A 18 -3.27 -2.27 5.06
N LEU A 19 -3.51 -2.33 6.36
CA LEU A 19 -4.42 -1.41 7.02
C LEU A 19 -3.82 -0.95 8.35
N THR A 20 -4.18 0.26 8.78
CA THR A 20 -3.64 0.84 10.00
C THR A 20 -4.55 1.93 10.53
N ASN A 21 -4.50 2.18 11.82
CA ASN A 21 -5.14 3.34 12.43
C ASN A 21 -4.20 4.55 12.49
N ASP A 22 -2.96 4.41 12.03
CA ASP A 22 -1.96 5.48 12.05
C ASP A 22 -1.00 5.28 10.87
N LEU A 23 -1.33 5.91 9.75
CA LEU A 23 -0.58 5.72 8.50
C LEU A 23 0.87 6.20 8.63
N ASP A 24 1.09 7.36 9.25
CA ASP A 24 2.44 7.91 9.37
C ASP A 24 3.34 6.98 10.18
N ARG A 25 2.86 6.50 11.32
CA ARG A 25 3.61 5.55 12.13
C ARG A 25 3.91 4.28 11.34
N ARG A 26 2.90 3.73 10.66
CA ARG A 26 3.04 2.49 9.92
C ARG A 26 4.02 2.63 8.76
N MET A 27 3.99 3.75 8.06
CA MET A 27 4.95 4.03 6.98
C MET A 27 6.38 4.09 7.51
N ASN A 28 6.58 4.72 8.68
CA ASN A 28 7.90 4.74 9.30
C ASN A 28 8.37 3.34 9.66
N GLU A 29 7.48 2.49 10.17
CA GLU A 29 7.80 1.10 10.48
C GLU A 29 8.24 0.34 9.22
N HIS A 30 7.52 0.51 8.11
CA HIS A 30 7.90 -0.11 6.84
C HIS A 30 9.27 0.37 6.37
N LYS A 31 9.52 1.67 6.42
CA LYS A 31 10.78 2.25 5.95
C LYS A 31 11.97 1.84 6.80
N ARG A 32 11.73 1.56 8.08
CA ARG A 32 12.79 1.11 9.01
C ARG A 32 13.01 -0.41 8.96
N GLY A 33 12.27 -1.13 8.11
CA GLY A 33 12.40 -2.57 8.00
C GLY A 33 11.80 -3.34 9.17
N GLN A 34 10.88 -2.73 9.92
CA GLN A 34 10.25 -3.35 11.10
C GLN A 34 9.08 -4.26 10.74
N SER A 35 8.58 -4.20 9.51
CA SER A 35 7.50 -5.07 9.06
C SER A 35 8.08 -6.32 8.42
N LYS A 36 7.74 -7.49 8.93
CA LYS A 36 8.27 -8.75 8.41
C LYS A 36 7.90 -9.00 6.94
N TYR A 37 6.81 -8.40 6.46
CA TYR A 37 6.36 -8.62 5.09
C TYR A 37 7.08 -7.73 4.08
N THR A 38 7.62 -6.60 4.54
CA THR A 38 8.23 -5.61 3.65
C THR A 38 9.68 -5.29 3.98
N LYS A 39 10.28 -6.01 4.96
CA LYS A 39 11.66 -5.73 5.37
C LYS A 39 12.68 -5.94 4.27
N LYS A 40 12.34 -6.71 3.25
CA LYS A 40 13.20 -6.94 2.08
C LYS A 40 13.15 -5.81 1.07
N TYR A 41 12.18 -4.91 1.19
CA TYR A 41 12.05 -3.80 0.25
C TYR A 41 13.09 -2.72 0.55
N THR A 42 13.64 -2.13 -0.49
CA THR A 42 14.72 -1.14 -0.36
C THR A 42 14.28 0.28 -0.64
N ASP A 43 13.18 0.47 -1.34
CA ASP A 43 12.69 1.81 -1.68
C ASP A 43 11.16 1.81 -1.66
N ILE A 44 10.60 1.99 -0.45
CA ILE A 44 9.17 1.89 -0.20
C ILE A 44 8.49 3.22 -0.49
N ASN A 45 7.45 3.17 -1.30
CA ASN A 45 6.68 4.35 -1.68
C ASN A 45 5.18 4.09 -1.52
N LEU A 46 4.50 5.01 -0.84
CA LEU A 46 3.05 4.98 -0.71
C LEU A 46 2.45 5.52 -2.01
N PHE A 47 1.51 4.78 -2.61
CA PHE A 47 0.89 5.24 -3.85
C PHE A 47 -0.63 5.18 -3.83
N TYR A 48 -1.23 4.60 -2.80
CA TYR A 48 -2.69 4.54 -2.68
C TYR A 48 -3.09 4.45 -1.22
N ALA A 49 -4.14 5.19 -0.85
CA ALA A 49 -4.70 5.14 0.49
C ALA A 49 -6.18 5.49 0.43
N GLU A 50 -6.98 4.79 1.23
CA GLU A 50 -8.40 5.10 1.39
C GLU A 50 -8.80 4.91 2.84
N GLU A 51 -9.80 5.64 3.30
CA GLU A 51 -10.27 5.53 4.68
C GLU A 51 -11.52 4.69 4.77
N SER A 52 -11.60 3.89 5.83
CA SER A 52 -12.78 3.11 6.18
C SER A 52 -13.25 3.48 7.58
N ALA A 53 -14.54 3.32 7.85
CA ALA A 53 -15.12 3.74 9.12
C ALA A 53 -14.63 2.90 10.29
N ASN A 54 -14.33 1.62 10.07
CA ASN A 54 -13.92 0.69 11.12
C ASN A 54 -13.07 -0.44 10.54
N TYR A 55 -12.53 -1.28 11.42
CA TYR A 55 -11.69 -2.42 10.99
C TYR A 55 -12.43 -3.44 10.14
N LYS A 56 -13.71 -3.66 10.41
CA LYS A 56 -14.50 -4.63 9.63
C LYS A 56 -14.56 -4.22 8.17
N GLU A 57 -14.89 -2.96 7.91
CA GLU A 57 -14.94 -2.44 6.54
C GLU A 57 -13.56 -2.37 5.91
N ALA A 58 -12.55 -1.99 6.68
CA ALA A 58 -11.18 -1.93 6.19
C ALA A 58 -10.69 -3.31 5.74
N ARG A 59 -11.01 -4.37 6.49
CA ARG A 59 -10.61 -5.73 6.11
C ARG A 59 -11.27 -6.18 4.81
N VAL A 60 -12.52 -5.80 4.59
CA VAL A 60 -13.21 -6.11 3.33
C VAL A 60 -12.47 -5.45 2.17
N ARG A 61 -12.10 -4.18 2.32
CA ARG A 61 -11.35 -3.45 1.28
C ARG A 61 -9.96 -4.02 1.07
N GLU A 62 -9.24 -4.33 2.15
CA GLU A 62 -7.92 -4.93 2.06
C GLU A 62 -7.98 -6.23 1.25
N LYS A 63 -8.95 -7.08 1.57
CA LYS A 63 -9.13 -8.37 0.88
C LYS A 63 -9.45 -8.15 -0.61
N TYR A 64 -10.31 -7.18 -0.90
CA TYR A 64 -10.64 -6.84 -2.28
C TYR A 64 -9.39 -6.37 -3.06
N LEU A 65 -8.60 -5.47 -2.45
CA LEU A 65 -7.40 -4.94 -3.11
C LEU A 65 -6.32 -6.01 -3.32
N LYS A 66 -6.35 -7.09 -2.53
CA LYS A 66 -5.45 -8.24 -2.71
C LYS A 66 -5.96 -9.25 -3.72
N SER A 67 -7.22 -9.14 -4.16
CA SER A 67 -7.80 -10.01 -5.18
C SER A 67 -7.27 -9.66 -6.57
N GLY A 68 -7.55 -10.51 -7.56
CA GLY A 68 -7.12 -10.27 -8.93
C GLY A 68 -7.60 -8.94 -9.48
N ILE A 69 -8.89 -8.62 -9.27
CA ILE A 69 -9.48 -7.36 -9.75
C ILE A 69 -8.85 -6.17 -9.02
N GLY A 70 -8.67 -6.28 -7.70
CA GLY A 70 -8.06 -5.22 -6.91
C GLY A 70 -6.60 -4.99 -7.28
N LYS A 71 -5.86 -6.05 -7.57
CA LYS A 71 -4.47 -5.93 -8.03
C LYS A 71 -4.37 -5.19 -9.36
N GLU A 72 -5.30 -5.44 -10.28
CA GLU A 72 -5.32 -4.71 -11.54
C GLU A 72 -5.60 -3.23 -11.32
N PHE A 73 -6.53 -2.90 -10.44
CA PHE A 73 -6.80 -1.52 -10.05
C PHE A 73 -5.53 -0.84 -9.50
N LEU A 74 -4.83 -1.52 -8.60
CA LEU A 74 -3.60 -0.98 -8.01
C LEU A 74 -2.48 -0.83 -9.04
N LYS A 75 -2.35 -1.75 -9.98
CA LYS A 75 -1.36 -1.64 -11.04
C LYS A 75 -1.60 -0.41 -11.91
N ILE A 76 -2.86 -0.11 -12.20
CA ILE A 76 -3.22 1.10 -12.95
C ILE A 76 -2.82 2.34 -12.16
N LYS A 77 -3.12 2.38 -10.87
CA LYS A 77 -2.72 3.49 -10.00
C LYS A 77 -1.22 3.66 -9.93
N LEU A 78 -0.49 2.55 -9.79
CA LEU A 78 0.96 2.56 -9.74
C LEU A 78 1.56 3.10 -11.05
N HIS A 79 1.02 2.68 -12.18
CA HIS A 79 1.48 3.15 -13.48
C HIS A 79 1.29 4.66 -13.62
N GLN A 80 0.15 5.19 -13.16
CA GLN A 80 -0.10 6.64 -13.17
C GLN A 80 0.92 7.40 -12.34
N VAL A 81 1.28 6.89 -11.16
CA VAL A 81 2.27 7.51 -10.29
C VAL A 81 3.66 7.47 -10.95
N ASP A 82 4.04 6.34 -11.52
CA ASP A 82 5.33 6.20 -12.22
C ASP A 82 5.44 7.21 -13.38
N LEU A 83 4.39 7.37 -14.17
CA LEU A 83 4.38 8.34 -15.26
C LEU A 83 4.52 9.77 -14.74
N SER A 84 3.88 10.09 -13.62
CA SER A 84 3.97 11.40 -13.00
C SER A 84 5.39 11.71 -12.54
N THR A 85 6.12 10.71 -12.04
CA THR A 85 7.49 10.91 -11.54
C THR A 85 8.52 10.98 -12.65
N GLU A 86 8.22 10.49 -13.84
CA GLU A 86 9.13 10.54 -14.97
C GLU A 86 9.09 11.88 -15.71
N MET A 87 8.13 12.69 -15.37
CA MET A 87 8.00 14.04 -15.95
C MET A 87 8.70 15.07 -15.10
#